data_aacb37b5bbfa05c5750e2d3c4a44dd70
#
_entry.id   aacb37b5bbfa05c5750e2d3c4a44dd70
#
_cell.length_a   1.000
_cell.length_b   1.000
_cell.length_c   1.000
_cell.angle_alpha   90.00
_cell.angle_beta   90.00
_cell.angle_gamma   90.00
#
_symmetry.space_group_name_H-M   'P 1'
#
loop_
_entity.id
_entity.type
_entity.pdbx_description
1 polymer ?
#
loop_
_entity_poly.entity_id
_entity_poly.type
_entity_poly.pdbx_seq_one_letter_code
_entity_poly.pdbx_strand_id
1 'polypeptide(L)'
;MNKKGKITQIIGAVVDVNFEGDLPEIYTALEANNAGNKLVLEVAQHLGENDVRTIAMDATEGLKRGDEVVNTGSPISVPVGPETLGRIINVVGDSIDEKGEVKTKEKWPIHRPAPKFTDQATETEQLVTGIKVIDLLAPYSKGGKIGLFGGAGVGKT
;
A
#
# COMPACT_ATOMS: atom_id res chain seq x y z
N MET A 1 -20.00 8.34 -16.93
CA MET A 1 -18.64 7.76 -16.96
C MET A 1 -18.75 6.25 -16.78
N ASN A 2 -18.26 5.50 -17.74
CA ASN A 2 -18.28 4.03 -17.62
C ASN A 2 -17.18 3.62 -16.63
N LYS A 3 -17.56 3.21 -15.42
CA LYS A 3 -16.63 2.82 -14.38
C LYS A 3 -16.15 1.37 -14.49
N LYS A 4 -16.55 0.66 -15.55
CA LYS A 4 -16.29 -0.76 -15.71
C LYS A 4 -15.30 -1.01 -16.83
N GLY A 5 -14.34 -1.87 -16.57
CA GLY A 5 -13.39 -2.42 -17.52
C GLY A 5 -13.48 -3.94 -17.58
N LYS A 6 -12.73 -4.54 -18.52
CA LYS A 6 -12.61 -5.99 -18.68
C LYS A 6 -11.15 -6.41 -18.69
N ILE A 7 -10.85 -7.48 -18.01
CA ILE A 7 -9.50 -8.08 -18.02
C ILE A 7 -9.17 -8.60 -19.42
N THR A 8 -8.05 -8.13 -19.98
CA THR A 8 -7.57 -8.57 -21.30
C THR A 8 -6.42 -9.57 -21.19
N GLN A 9 -5.57 -9.44 -20.16
CA GLN A 9 -4.41 -10.31 -19.94
C GLN A 9 -4.09 -10.45 -18.45
N ILE A 10 -3.57 -11.62 -18.06
CA ILE A 10 -3.09 -11.91 -16.70
C ILE A 10 -1.73 -12.58 -16.82
N ILE A 11 -0.71 -12.01 -16.16
CA ILE A 11 0.67 -12.53 -16.13
C ILE A 11 1.16 -12.46 -14.69
N GLY A 12 0.93 -13.51 -13.90
CA GLY A 12 1.22 -13.48 -12.46
C GLY A 12 0.45 -12.34 -11.77
N ALA A 13 1.15 -11.46 -11.08
CA ALA A 13 0.53 -10.30 -10.41
C ALA A 13 0.18 -9.13 -11.35
N VAL A 14 0.58 -9.20 -12.63
CA VAL A 14 0.29 -8.15 -13.62
C VAL A 14 -1.00 -8.49 -14.35
N VAL A 15 -1.95 -7.55 -14.32
CA VAL A 15 -3.26 -7.69 -14.95
C VAL A 15 -3.51 -6.50 -15.87
N ASP A 16 -3.73 -6.75 -17.16
CA ASP A 16 -4.08 -5.71 -18.12
C ASP A 16 -5.61 -5.65 -18.25
N VAL A 17 -6.15 -4.42 -18.22
CA VAL A 17 -7.58 -4.14 -18.20
C VAL A 17 -7.92 -3.12 -19.28
N ASN A 18 -8.92 -3.42 -20.11
CA ASN A 18 -9.46 -2.52 -21.11
C ASN A 18 -10.67 -1.76 -20.57
N PHE A 19 -10.72 -0.45 -20.84
CA PHE A 19 -11.85 0.41 -20.50
C PHE A 19 -12.43 1.04 -21.76
N GLU A 20 -13.73 0.88 -21.96
CA GLU A 20 -14.46 1.57 -23.02
C GLU A 20 -14.78 3.01 -22.59
N GLY A 21 -13.84 3.93 -22.80
CA GLY A 21 -14.00 5.36 -22.47
C GLY A 21 -12.81 5.93 -21.67
N ASP A 22 -13.11 6.75 -20.66
CA ASP A 22 -12.08 7.41 -19.86
C ASP A 22 -11.22 6.40 -19.08
N LEU A 23 -9.91 6.48 -19.23
CA LEU A 23 -8.97 5.65 -18.51
C LEU A 23 -8.87 6.08 -17.05
N PRO A 24 -8.74 5.13 -16.11
CA PRO A 24 -8.40 5.44 -14.73
C PRO A 24 -7.01 6.07 -14.64
N GLU A 25 -6.84 7.02 -13.74
CA GLU A 25 -5.55 7.64 -13.47
C GLU A 25 -4.55 6.61 -12.88
N ILE A 26 -3.26 6.88 -13.06
CA ILE A 26 -2.19 6.08 -12.43
C ILE A 26 -2.36 6.13 -10.91
N TYR A 27 -2.10 5.01 -10.24
CA TYR A 27 -2.34 4.74 -8.81
C TYR A 27 -3.81 4.62 -8.40
N THR A 28 -4.76 4.70 -9.33
CA THR A 28 -6.15 4.42 -9.00
C THR A 28 -6.33 2.94 -8.64
N ALA A 29 -7.12 2.69 -7.60
CA ALA A 29 -7.54 1.36 -7.22
C ALA A 29 -8.68 0.88 -8.12
N LEU A 30 -8.56 -0.33 -8.64
CA LEU A 30 -9.63 -1.03 -9.34
C LEU A 30 -10.04 -2.24 -8.51
N GLU A 31 -11.31 -2.61 -8.57
CA GLU A 31 -11.83 -3.78 -7.86
C GLU A 31 -12.29 -4.85 -8.83
N ALA A 32 -11.83 -6.06 -8.65
CA ALA A 32 -12.26 -7.26 -9.35
C ALA A 32 -12.81 -8.30 -8.37
N ASN A 33 -13.70 -9.15 -8.85
CA ASN A 33 -14.16 -10.30 -8.08
C ASN A 33 -13.33 -11.53 -8.49
N ASN A 34 -12.55 -12.07 -7.56
CA ASN A 34 -11.78 -13.28 -7.75
C ASN A 34 -12.42 -14.44 -6.96
N ALA A 35 -13.24 -15.23 -7.63
CA ALA A 35 -13.93 -16.39 -7.05
C ALA A 35 -14.70 -16.08 -5.74
N GLY A 36 -15.36 -14.91 -5.67
CA GLY A 36 -16.11 -14.46 -4.50
C GLY A 36 -15.33 -13.57 -3.53
N ASN A 37 -14.02 -13.44 -3.71
CA ASN A 37 -13.18 -12.55 -2.91
C ASN A 37 -12.93 -11.24 -3.68
N LYS A 38 -12.91 -10.13 -2.93
CA LYS A 38 -12.53 -8.83 -3.49
C LYS A 38 -11.02 -8.81 -3.75
N LEU A 39 -10.61 -8.60 -4.98
CA LEU A 39 -9.23 -8.36 -5.36
C LEU A 39 -9.06 -6.89 -5.78
N VAL A 40 -8.09 -6.22 -5.19
CA VAL A 40 -7.73 -4.85 -5.56
C VAL A 40 -6.54 -4.88 -6.52
N LEU A 41 -6.68 -4.13 -7.61
CA LEU A 41 -5.63 -3.92 -8.62
C LEU A 41 -5.27 -2.44 -8.61
N GLU A 42 -3.99 -2.11 -8.65
CA GLU A 42 -3.52 -0.72 -8.75
C GLU A 42 -3.06 -0.41 -10.18
N VAL A 43 -3.54 0.68 -10.74
CA VAL A 43 -3.12 1.13 -12.07
C VAL A 43 -1.66 1.60 -12.02
N ALA A 44 -0.79 0.90 -12.74
CA ALA A 44 0.64 1.20 -12.81
C ALA A 44 1.03 1.97 -14.07
N GLN A 45 0.37 1.70 -15.20
CA GLN A 45 0.74 2.27 -16.50
C GLN A 45 -0.44 2.27 -17.47
N HIS A 46 -0.52 3.29 -18.32
CA HIS A 46 -1.36 3.28 -19.52
C HIS A 46 -0.59 2.64 -20.68
N LEU A 47 -1.21 1.70 -21.38
CA LEU A 47 -0.60 0.98 -22.50
C LEU A 47 -0.98 1.57 -23.88
N GLY A 48 -2.00 2.43 -23.91
CA GLY A 48 -2.63 2.90 -25.14
C GLY A 48 -3.87 2.08 -25.50
N GLU A 49 -4.62 2.51 -26.51
CA GLU A 49 -5.82 1.81 -27.02
C GLU A 49 -6.85 1.42 -25.95
N ASN A 50 -7.00 2.28 -24.92
CA ASN A 50 -7.88 2.09 -23.78
C ASN A 50 -7.45 0.98 -22.79
N ASP A 51 -6.23 0.48 -22.90
CA ASP A 51 -5.67 -0.52 -21.99
C ASP A 51 -4.82 0.12 -20.90
N VAL A 52 -4.99 -0.38 -19.68
CA VAL A 52 -4.17 -0.06 -18.52
C VAL A 52 -3.52 -1.31 -17.97
N ARG A 53 -2.28 -1.20 -17.56
CA ARG A 53 -1.57 -2.24 -16.81
C ARG A 53 -1.72 -2.00 -15.33
N THR A 54 -2.09 -3.05 -14.63
CA THR A 54 -2.30 -3.00 -13.18
C THR A 54 -1.46 -4.05 -12.46
N ILE A 55 -1.26 -3.82 -11.16
CA ILE A 55 -0.60 -4.75 -10.26
C ILE A 55 -1.63 -5.22 -9.23
N ALA A 56 -1.80 -6.52 -9.11
CA ALA A 56 -2.68 -7.12 -8.13
C ALA A 56 -2.07 -7.06 -6.72
N MET A 57 -2.89 -6.68 -5.75
CA MET A 57 -2.50 -6.58 -4.35
C MET A 57 -2.62 -7.90 -3.59
N ASP A 58 -3.16 -8.93 -4.23
CA ASP A 58 -3.28 -10.29 -3.71
C ASP A 58 -3.24 -11.30 -4.87
N ALA A 59 -3.43 -12.57 -4.57
CA ALA A 59 -3.41 -13.69 -5.50
C ALA A 59 -4.39 -13.52 -6.68
N THR A 60 -3.90 -13.77 -7.88
CA THR A 60 -4.65 -13.66 -9.13
C THR A 60 -5.22 -14.98 -9.63
N GLU A 61 -4.93 -16.08 -8.93
CA GLU A 61 -5.43 -17.41 -9.27
C GLU A 61 -6.96 -17.42 -9.21
N GLY A 62 -7.56 -17.77 -10.35
CA GLY A 62 -9.03 -17.77 -10.49
C GLY A 62 -9.57 -16.66 -11.36
N LEU A 63 -8.84 -15.57 -11.58
CA LEU A 63 -9.19 -14.54 -12.54
C LEU A 63 -9.17 -15.08 -13.98
N LYS A 64 -10.06 -14.56 -14.81
CA LYS A 64 -10.19 -14.93 -16.22
C LYS A 64 -10.18 -13.68 -17.11
N ARG A 65 -9.74 -13.86 -18.33
CA ARG A 65 -9.95 -12.85 -19.37
C ARG A 65 -11.45 -12.62 -19.55
N GLY A 66 -11.85 -11.35 -19.64
CA GLY A 66 -13.24 -10.94 -19.74
C GLY A 66 -13.93 -10.68 -18.41
N ASP A 67 -13.30 -11.01 -17.27
CA ASP A 67 -13.84 -10.67 -15.96
C ASP A 67 -13.98 -9.13 -15.82
N GLU A 68 -15.04 -8.72 -15.16
CA GLU A 68 -15.37 -7.31 -14.96
C GLU A 68 -14.50 -6.70 -13.85
N VAL A 69 -14.01 -5.50 -14.10
CA VAL A 69 -13.23 -4.70 -13.15
C VAL A 69 -13.91 -3.35 -12.98
N VAL A 70 -14.02 -2.88 -11.75
CA VAL A 70 -14.68 -1.60 -11.42
C VAL A 70 -13.61 -0.57 -11.03
N ASN A 71 -13.60 0.58 -11.70
CA ASN A 71 -12.79 1.72 -11.33
C ASN A 71 -13.41 2.41 -10.11
N THR A 72 -12.66 2.47 -8.98
CA THR A 72 -13.12 3.13 -7.74
C THR A 72 -13.05 4.66 -7.83
N GLY A 73 -12.24 5.20 -8.74
CA GLY A 73 -11.98 6.63 -8.89
C GLY A 73 -11.10 7.24 -7.79
N SER A 74 -10.44 6.41 -6.99
CA SER A 74 -9.56 6.85 -5.91
C SER A 74 -8.38 5.90 -5.75
N PRO A 75 -7.22 6.34 -5.21
CA PRO A 75 -6.11 5.47 -4.91
C PRO A 75 -6.41 4.53 -3.73
N ILE A 76 -5.61 3.47 -3.59
CA ILE A 76 -5.62 2.62 -2.40
C ILE A 76 -5.36 3.50 -1.18
N SER A 77 -6.26 3.43 -0.20
CA SER A 77 -6.20 4.25 1.01
C SER A 77 -6.37 3.37 2.24
N VAL A 78 -5.52 3.60 3.23
CA VAL A 78 -5.48 2.83 4.47
C VAL A 78 -5.93 3.66 5.67
N PRO A 79 -6.53 3.05 6.70
CA PRO A 79 -6.88 3.75 7.92
C PRO A 79 -5.63 4.27 8.62
N VAL A 80 -5.71 5.47 9.18
CA VAL A 80 -4.63 6.12 9.94
C VAL A 80 -5.18 6.67 11.26
N GLY A 81 -4.30 6.85 12.22
CA GLY A 81 -4.64 7.41 13.52
C GLY A 81 -4.32 6.48 14.69
N PRO A 82 -4.56 6.93 15.93
CA PRO A 82 -4.30 6.17 17.15
C PRO A 82 -5.00 4.81 17.19
N GLU A 83 -6.14 4.68 16.51
CA GLU A 83 -6.96 3.47 16.47
C GLU A 83 -6.27 2.32 15.70
N THR A 84 -5.21 2.63 14.95
CA THR A 84 -4.40 1.63 14.23
C THR A 84 -3.33 0.99 15.11
N LEU A 85 -3.04 1.55 16.28
CA LEU A 85 -2.02 1.02 17.18
C LEU A 85 -2.39 -0.38 17.68
N GLY A 86 -1.44 -1.32 17.59
CA GLY A 86 -1.64 -2.70 17.97
C GLY A 86 -2.60 -3.50 17.07
N ARG A 87 -2.91 -2.98 15.88
CA ARG A 87 -3.73 -3.64 14.86
C ARG A 87 -2.83 -4.16 13.73
N ILE A 88 -3.30 -5.21 13.06
CA ILE A 88 -2.67 -5.76 11.86
C ILE A 88 -3.63 -5.54 10.68
N ILE A 89 -3.15 -4.86 9.66
CA ILE A 89 -3.90 -4.57 8.44
C ILE A 89 -3.12 -5.05 7.22
N ASN A 90 -3.82 -5.41 6.15
CA ASN A 90 -3.21 -5.74 4.86
C ASN A 90 -2.88 -4.46 4.07
N VAL A 91 -2.29 -4.64 2.87
CA VAL A 91 -1.87 -3.53 2.00
C VAL A 91 -3.02 -2.64 1.53
N VAL A 92 -4.24 -3.13 1.51
CA VAL A 92 -5.45 -2.37 1.13
C VAL A 92 -6.19 -1.77 2.33
N GLY A 93 -5.65 -1.96 3.55
CA GLY A 93 -6.20 -1.37 4.78
C GLY A 93 -7.26 -2.20 5.48
N ASP A 94 -7.48 -3.45 5.03
CA ASP A 94 -8.40 -4.35 5.72
C ASP A 94 -7.74 -4.98 6.95
N SER A 95 -8.49 -5.12 8.02
CA SER A 95 -8.04 -5.76 9.26
C SER A 95 -7.91 -7.27 9.07
N ILE A 96 -6.75 -7.84 9.43
CA ILE A 96 -6.45 -9.28 9.36
C ILE A 96 -6.13 -9.90 10.72
N ASP A 97 -6.35 -9.16 11.80
CA ASP A 97 -6.05 -9.57 13.19
C ASP A 97 -7.28 -10.15 13.93
N GLU A 98 -8.37 -10.45 13.21
CA GLU A 98 -9.63 -10.99 13.75
C GLU A 98 -10.32 -10.11 14.82
N LYS A 99 -9.87 -8.85 14.97
CA LYS A 99 -10.43 -7.90 15.93
C LYS A 99 -11.49 -6.97 15.34
N GLY A 100 -11.99 -7.29 14.14
CA GLY A 100 -12.96 -6.48 13.41
C GLY A 100 -12.35 -5.27 12.72
N GLU A 101 -13.17 -4.51 12.02
CA GLU A 101 -12.74 -3.36 11.23
C GLU A 101 -12.07 -2.27 12.09
N VAL A 102 -11.02 -1.65 11.55
CA VAL A 102 -10.36 -0.49 12.17
C VAL A 102 -11.17 0.76 11.85
N LYS A 103 -11.91 1.27 12.82
CA LYS A 103 -12.76 2.47 12.67
C LYS A 103 -11.94 3.72 12.95
N THR A 104 -11.40 4.32 11.91
CA THR A 104 -10.69 5.60 11.99
C THR A 104 -11.51 6.72 11.37
N LYS A 105 -11.21 7.97 11.77
CA LYS A 105 -11.82 9.16 11.18
C LYS A 105 -11.24 9.48 9.79
N GLU A 106 -10.00 9.07 9.55
CA GLU A 106 -9.24 9.43 8.38
C GLU A 106 -8.67 8.17 7.69
N LYS A 107 -8.61 8.24 6.37
CA LYS A 107 -7.86 7.29 5.53
C LYS A 107 -6.90 8.07 4.67
N TRP A 108 -5.68 7.57 4.53
CA TRP A 108 -4.66 8.20 3.70
C TRP A 108 -4.30 7.30 2.51
N PRO A 109 -4.09 7.90 1.32
CA PRO A 109 -3.60 7.15 0.18
C PRO A 109 -2.19 6.61 0.49
N ILE A 110 -1.91 5.40 0.00
CA ILE A 110 -0.58 4.77 0.20
C ILE A 110 0.54 5.50 -0.55
N HIS A 111 0.20 6.18 -1.66
CA HIS A 111 1.12 7.05 -2.39
C HIS A 111 0.91 8.49 -1.93
N ARG A 112 1.87 8.99 -1.17
CA ARG A 112 1.87 10.36 -0.66
C ARG A 112 3.18 11.06 -0.97
N PRO A 113 3.16 12.37 -1.27
CA PRO A 113 4.37 13.16 -1.35
C PRO A 113 5.11 13.17 -0.01
N ALA A 114 6.42 13.28 -0.05
CA ALA A 114 7.23 13.49 1.16
C ALA A 114 6.84 14.80 1.85
N PRO A 115 6.99 14.92 3.18
CA PRO A 115 6.80 16.18 3.89
C PRO A 115 7.66 17.28 3.29
N LYS A 116 7.12 18.48 3.22
CA LYS A 116 7.90 19.66 2.76
C LYS A 116 9.02 19.94 3.76
N PHE A 117 10.11 20.54 3.28
CA PHE A 117 11.24 20.90 4.14
C PHE A 117 10.81 21.80 5.31
N THR A 118 9.85 22.69 5.08
CA THR A 118 9.27 23.57 6.11
C THR A 118 8.53 22.84 7.22
N ASP A 119 8.08 21.61 6.96
CA ASP A 119 7.30 20.80 7.92
C ASP A 119 8.19 19.84 8.72
N GLN A 120 9.51 19.85 8.44
CA GLN A 120 10.47 18.97 9.09
C GLN A 120 11.06 19.69 10.31
N ALA A 121 11.23 18.93 11.42
CA ALA A 121 11.92 19.45 12.61
C ALA A 121 13.41 19.70 12.27
N THR A 122 13.90 20.88 12.60
CA THR A 122 15.31 21.27 12.38
C THR A 122 16.20 20.90 13.56
N GLU A 123 15.62 20.59 14.71
CA GLU A 123 16.35 20.21 15.92
C GLU A 123 16.57 18.70 15.97
N THR A 124 17.79 18.31 16.34
CA THR A 124 18.15 16.90 16.55
C THR A 124 17.67 16.45 17.93
N GLU A 125 16.70 15.55 17.97
CA GLU A 125 16.19 14.95 19.22
C GLU A 125 16.72 13.51 19.34
N GLN A 126 17.21 13.14 20.52
CA GLN A 126 17.69 11.78 20.78
C GLN A 126 16.51 10.82 20.96
N LEU A 127 16.57 9.66 20.28
CA LEU A 127 15.71 8.51 20.53
C LEU A 127 16.26 7.71 21.70
N VAL A 128 15.66 7.83 22.87
CA VAL A 128 16.05 7.06 24.06
C VAL A 128 15.59 5.62 23.90
N THR A 129 16.55 4.69 23.82
CA THR A 129 16.29 3.25 23.63
C THR A 129 16.16 2.48 24.94
N GLY A 130 16.71 3.02 26.05
CA GLY A 130 16.86 2.33 27.32
C GLY A 130 18.09 1.42 27.39
N ILE A 131 18.84 1.30 26.31
CA ILE A 131 20.08 0.53 26.25
C ILE A 131 21.25 1.48 26.51
N LYS A 132 21.87 1.36 27.69
CA LYS A 132 22.89 2.31 28.15
C LYS A 132 24.04 2.55 27.16
N VAL A 133 24.53 1.48 26.53
CA VAL A 133 25.65 1.59 25.58
C VAL A 133 25.24 2.37 24.33
N ILE A 134 24.02 2.24 23.86
CA ILE A 134 23.50 2.99 22.71
C ILE A 134 23.28 4.43 23.12
N ASP A 135 22.52 4.65 24.17
CA ASP A 135 22.09 5.99 24.56
C ASP A 135 23.24 6.91 24.98
N LEU A 136 24.34 6.33 25.54
CA LEU A 136 25.50 7.09 26.00
C LEU A 136 26.65 7.17 25.00
N LEU A 137 26.92 6.08 24.26
CA LEU A 137 28.13 5.99 23.42
C LEU A 137 27.81 6.12 21.91
N ALA A 138 26.62 5.78 21.47
CA ALA A 138 26.22 5.85 20.09
C ALA A 138 24.73 6.25 19.97
N PRO A 139 24.34 7.45 20.46
CA PRO A 139 22.94 7.83 20.54
C PRO A 139 22.28 7.90 19.17
N TYR A 140 21.05 7.45 19.09
CA TYR A 140 20.24 7.49 17.89
C TYR A 140 19.45 8.78 17.82
N SER A 141 19.38 9.39 16.64
CA SER A 141 18.52 10.55 16.39
C SER A 141 17.13 10.09 15.99
N LYS A 142 16.07 10.72 16.51
CA LYS A 142 14.71 10.56 15.99
C LYS A 142 14.67 10.92 14.51
N GLY A 143 14.01 10.08 13.70
CA GLY A 143 13.97 10.23 12.25
C GLY A 143 15.26 9.88 11.51
N GLY A 144 16.32 9.47 12.21
CA GLY A 144 17.59 9.04 11.64
C GLY A 144 17.50 7.66 10.97
N LYS A 145 18.48 7.38 10.09
CA LYS A 145 18.66 6.05 9.49
C LYS A 145 19.78 5.33 10.22
N ILE A 146 19.48 4.18 10.82
CA ILE A 146 20.42 3.43 11.66
C ILE A 146 20.57 2.03 11.10
N GLY A 147 21.80 1.61 10.85
CA GLY A 147 22.12 0.26 10.40
C GLY A 147 22.71 -0.57 11.55
N LEU A 148 22.12 -1.73 11.82
CA LEU A 148 22.62 -2.72 12.79
C LEU A 148 23.06 -3.96 12.02
N PHE A 149 24.36 -4.23 12.05
CA PHE A 149 24.98 -5.31 11.29
C PHE A 149 25.51 -6.39 12.23
N GLY A 150 25.40 -7.64 11.80
CA GLY A 150 25.93 -8.78 12.56
C GLY A 150 25.83 -10.07 11.75
N GLY A 151 26.64 -11.05 12.09
CA GLY A 151 26.59 -12.38 11.49
C GLY A 151 25.32 -13.18 11.88
N ALA A 152 25.19 -14.39 11.37
CA ALA A 152 24.10 -15.28 11.74
C ALA A 152 24.25 -15.71 13.21
N GLY A 153 23.14 -15.76 13.95
CA GLY A 153 23.10 -16.27 15.34
C GLY A 153 23.69 -15.35 16.41
N VAL A 154 24.03 -14.10 16.11
CA VAL A 154 24.63 -13.16 17.09
C VAL A 154 23.62 -12.23 17.77
N GLY A 155 22.35 -12.55 17.73
CA GLY A 155 21.32 -11.84 18.49
C GLY A 155 20.88 -10.50 17.93
N LYS A 156 20.93 -10.32 16.61
CA LYS A 156 20.47 -9.06 15.96
C LYS A 156 19.02 -8.70 16.28
N THR A 157 18.16 -9.71 16.37
CA THR A 157 16.71 -9.56 16.63
C THR A 157 16.43 -9.45 18.11
#